data_81cf1981621bc7d2af20caa71af8c72c
#
_entry.id   81cf1981621bc7d2af20caa71af8c72c
#
_cell.length_a   1.000
_cell.length_b   1.000
_cell.length_c   1.000
_cell.angle_alpha   90.00
_cell.angle_beta   90.00
_cell.angle_gamma   90.00
#
_symmetry.space_group_name_H-M   'P 1'
#
loop_
_entity.id
_entity.type
_entity.pdbx_description
1 polymer ?
#
loop_
_entity_poly.entity_id
_entity_poly.type
_entity_poly.pdbx_seq_one_letter_code
_entity_poly.pdbx_strand_id
1 'polypeptide(L)'
;ATEHKLPLIVVCISGGARMHEGALSLMQMGKTSAALARYDDAGGLYIALLTDPTTGGTTASFAMLGDIIMAEPKALIGFAGPRVIANTIKAELPEGFQRAEFLQNKGFVDMIVPRHELRSEIARLIDYTMA
;
A
#
# COMPACT_ATOMS: atom_id res chain seq x y z
N ALA A 1 5.75 -8.51 -15.85
CA ALA A 1 6.57 -7.32 -15.58
C ALA A 1 8.07 -7.68 -15.52
N THR A 2 8.43 -8.77 -14.82
CA THR A 2 9.83 -9.25 -14.73
C THR A 2 10.41 -9.59 -16.11
N GLU A 3 9.68 -10.37 -16.91
CA GLU A 3 10.13 -10.79 -18.25
C GLU A 3 10.35 -9.63 -19.22
N HIS A 4 9.49 -8.63 -19.15
CA HIS A 4 9.52 -7.47 -20.06
C HIS A 4 10.22 -6.25 -19.47
N LYS A 5 10.75 -6.36 -18.24
CA LYS A 5 11.41 -5.25 -17.51
C LYS A 5 10.53 -4.00 -17.44
N LEU A 6 9.24 -4.20 -17.16
CA LEU A 6 8.27 -3.12 -17.03
C LEU A 6 8.08 -2.72 -15.57
N PRO A 7 7.87 -1.42 -15.26
CA PRO A 7 7.50 -1.00 -13.92
C PRO A 7 6.15 -1.62 -13.53
N LEU A 8 6.02 -2.00 -12.28
CA LEU A 8 4.78 -2.53 -11.72
C LEU A 8 4.08 -1.46 -10.90
N ILE A 9 2.85 -1.15 -11.25
CA ILE A 9 2.01 -0.22 -10.50
C ILE A 9 0.80 -0.99 -9.98
N VAL A 10 0.61 -1.01 -8.67
CA VAL A 10 -0.56 -1.64 -8.05
C VAL A 10 -1.39 -0.59 -7.34
N VAL A 11 -2.63 -0.41 -7.81
CA VAL A 11 -3.62 0.45 -7.16
C VAL A 11 -4.36 -0.36 -6.12
N CYS A 12 -4.13 -0.06 -4.85
CA CYS A 12 -4.68 -0.78 -3.71
C CYS A 12 -5.99 -0.13 -3.25
N ILE A 13 -7.07 -0.90 -3.25
CA ILE A 13 -8.36 -0.53 -2.67
C ILE A 13 -9.00 -1.79 -2.08
N SER A 14 -8.93 -1.95 -0.76
CA SER A 14 -9.39 -3.18 -0.13
C SER A 14 -9.59 -3.02 1.37
N GLY A 15 -10.62 -3.68 1.90
CA GLY A 15 -10.82 -3.87 3.34
C GLY A 15 -9.91 -4.95 3.96
N GLY A 16 -9.10 -5.64 3.17
CA GLY A 16 -8.14 -6.65 3.61
C GLY A 16 -8.41 -8.06 3.09
N ALA A 17 -7.63 -9.02 3.59
CA ALA A 17 -7.79 -10.43 3.26
C ALA A 17 -9.07 -10.99 3.91
N ARG A 18 -9.84 -11.77 3.15
CA ARG A 18 -11.12 -12.31 3.59
C ARG A 18 -10.93 -13.41 4.63
N MET A 19 -11.24 -13.13 5.89
CA MET A 19 -11.05 -14.06 7.01
C MET A 19 -11.87 -15.36 6.89
N HIS A 20 -13.04 -15.31 6.23
CA HIS A 20 -13.89 -16.49 6.03
C HIS A 20 -13.22 -17.58 5.17
N GLU A 21 -12.20 -17.24 4.42
CA GLU A 21 -11.43 -18.18 3.61
C GLU A 21 -10.26 -18.80 4.39
N GLY A 22 -10.10 -18.44 5.65
CA GLY A 22 -9.11 -19.01 6.56
C GLY A 22 -7.69 -18.91 6.02
N ALA A 23 -6.96 -20.02 6.10
CA ALA A 23 -5.56 -20.07 5.67
C ALA A 23 -5.35 -19.74 4.18
N LEU A 24 -6.34 -19.95 3.32
CA LEU A 24 -6.20 -19.66 1.89
C LEU A 24 -5.95 -18.19 1.62
N SER A 25 -6.66 -17.28 2.31
CA SER A 25 -6.44 -15.84 2.15
C SER A 25 -5.07 -15.40 2.67
N LEU A 26 -4.60 -15.99 3.76
CA LEU A 26 -3.26 -15.74 4.31
C LEU A 26 -2.15 -16.25 3.37
N MET A 27 -2.34 -17.42 2.77
CA MET A 27 -1.40 -17.97 1.80
C MET A 27 -1.28 -17.08 0.55
N GLN A 28 -2.37 -16.43 0.12
CA GLN A 28 -2.31 -15.46 -0.99
C GLN A 28 -1.44 -14.24 -0.63
N MET A 29 -1.48 -13.77 0.61
CA MET A 29 -0.58 -12.70 1.06
C MET A 29 0.89 -13.11 0.92
N GLY A 30 1.24 -14.31 1.36
CA GLY A 30 2.59 -14.85 1.20
C GLY A 30 2.98 -15.04 -0.26
N LYS A 31 2.05 -15.54 -1.10
CA LYS A 31 2.30 -15.76 -2.53
C LYS A 31 2.58 -14.46 -3.30
N THR A 32 1.79 -13.41 -3.04
CA THR A 32 1.98 -12.10 -3.67
C THR A 32 3.27 -11.44 -3.20
N SER A 33 3.56 -11.47 -1.90
CA SER A 33 4.80 -10.92 -1.35
C SER A 33 6.05 -11.64 -1.89
N ALA A 34 6.01 -12.97 -2.01
CA ALA A 34 7.11 -13.74 -2.62
C ALA A 34 7.28 -13.45 -4.12
N ALA A 35 6.21 -13.12 -4.83
CA ALA A 35 6.31 -12.70 -6.23
C ALA A 35 6.98 -11.32 -6.36
N LEU A 36 6.63 -10.40 -5.46
CA LEU A 36 7.27 -9.07 -5.40
C LEU A 36 8.75 -9.16 -5.03
N ALA A 37 9.12 -10.03 -4.08
CA ALA A 37 10.53 -10.24 -3.75
C ALA A 37 11.34 -10.71 -4.98
N ARG A 38 10.81 -11.64 -5.77
CA ARG A 38 11.48 -12.06 -7.02
C ARG A 38 11.55 -10.96 -8.08
N TYR A 39 10.56 -10.08 -8.09
CA TYR A 39 10.54 -8.92 -8.99
C TYR A 39 11.59 -7.88 -8.58
N ASP A 40 11.73 -7.63 -7.28
CA ASP A 40 12.77 -6.78 -6.68
C ASP A 40 14.19 -7.34 -6.94
N ASP A 41 14.41 -8.64 -6.69
CA ASP A 41 15.67 -9.33 -7.01
C ASP A 41 16.07 -9.19 -8.49
N ALA A 42 15.09 -9.05 -9.38
CA ALA A 42 15.31 -8.81 -10.81
C ALA A 42 15.54 -7.32 -11.17
N GLY A 43 15.57 -6.43 -10.19
CA GLY A 43 15.73 -4.99 -10.37
C GLY A 43 14.49 -4.27 -10.90
N GLY A 44 13.30 -4.78 -10.60
CA GLY A 44 12.03 -4.19 -11.01
C GLY A 44 11.62 -3.02 -10.12
N LEU A 45 11.02 -1.99 -10.72
CA LEU A 45 10.43 -0.86 -9.98
C LEU A 45 8.99 -1.17 -9.60
N TYR A 46 8.67 -1.17 -8.31
CA TYR A 46 7.31 -1.34 -7.79
C TYR A 46 6.76 -0.06 -7.16
N ILE A 47 5.71 0.50 -7.73
CA ILE A 47 4.97 1.64 -7.18
C ILE A 47 3.64 1.14 -6.59
N ALA A 48 3.45 1.30 -5.28
CA ALA A 48 2.20 1.02 -4.61
C ALA A 48 1.38 2.31 -4.46
N LEU A 49 0.16 2.34 -4.99
CA LEU A 49 -0.77 3.44 -4.83
C LEU A 49 -1.89 3.05 -3.87
N LEU A 50 -1.91 3.66 -2.70
CA LEU A 50 -2.87 3.38 -1.63
C LEU A 50 -4.07 4.32 -1.74
N THR A 51 -5.24 3.75 -2.02
CA THR A 51 -6.50 4.51 -2.10
C THR A 51 -7.38 4.24 -0.89
N ASP A 52 -8.53 4.89 -0.79
CA ASP A 52 -9.45 4.77 0.34
C ASP A 52 -10.51 3.67 0.12
N PRO A 53 -10.57 2.62 0.95
CA PRO A 53 -9.62 2.24 1.98
C PRO A 53 -8.52 1.28 1.48
N THR A 54 -7.37 1.24 2.14
CA THR A 54 -6.37 0.17 1.99
C THR A 54 -6.04 -0.36 3.39
N THR A 55 -6.66 -1.48 3.78
CA THR A 55 -6.57 -1.98 5.18
C THR A 55 -6.34 -3.49 5.25
N GLY A 56 -6.14 -3.98 6.46
CA GLY A 56 -6.05 -5.40 6.79
C GLY A 56 -4.89 -6.11 6.11
N GLY A 57 -5.15 -7.30 5.59
CA GLY A 57 -4.15 -8.14 4.94
C GLY A 57 -3.54 -7.53 3.67
N THR A 58 -4.23 -6.62 3.00
CA THR A 58 -3.69 -5.87 1.86
C THR A 58 -2.52 -4.99 2.28
N THR A 59 -2.72 -4.18 3.33
CA THR A 59 -1.66 -3.36 3.91
C THR A 59 -0.55 -4.20 4.50
N ALA A 60 -0.88 -5.31 5.18
CA ALA A 60 0.10 -6.20 5.80
C ALA A 60 0.86 -7.10 4.80
N SER A 61 0.66 -6.90 3.51
CA SER A 61 1.35 -7.66 2.45
C SER A 61 1.82 -6.72 1.32
N PHE A 62 1.30 -6.89 0.13
CA PHE A 62 1.84 -6.25 -1.07
C PHE A 62 1.72 -4.71 -1.08
N ALA A 63 0.73 -4.11 -0.39
CA ALA A 63 0.54 -2.67 -0.43
C ALA A 63 1.68 -1.86 0.22
N MET A 64 2.39 -2.44 1.19
CA MET A 64 3.51 -1.81 1.90
C MET A 64 4.88 -2.31 1.45
N LEU A 65 4.95 -2.97 0.30
CA LEU A 65 6.20 -3.49 -0.28
C LEU A 65 6.67 -2.69 -1.50
N GLY A 66 6.04 -1.55 -1.79
CA GLY A 66 6.47 -0.69 -2.89
C GLY A 66 7.83 -0.04 -2.62
N ASP A 67 8.64 0.10 -3.68
CA ASP A 67 9.84 0.95 -3.65
C ASP A 67 9.44 2.42 -3.47
N ILE A 68 8.29 2.78 -4.04
CA ILE A 68 7.62 4.06 -3.83
C ILE A 68 6.19 3.79 -3.40
N ILE A 69 5.81 4.33 -2.24
CA ILE A 69 4.47 4.22 -1.68
C ILE A 69 3.76 5.55 -1.78
N MET A 70 2.81 5.64 -2.71
CA MET A 70 1.95 6.80 -2.92
C MET A 70 0.61 6.61 -2.23
N ALA A 71 -0.03 7.67 -1.80
CA ALA A 71 -1.40 7.64 -1.28
C ALA A 71 -2.26 8.77 -1.83
N GLU A 72 -3.56 8.53 -1.92
CA GLU A 72 -4.53 9.61 -2.14
C GLU A 72 -4.74 10.40 -0.84
N PRO A 73 -5.03 11.71 -0.93
CA PRO A 73 -5.32 12.52 0.25
C PRO A 73 -6.45 11.91 1.11
N LYS A 74 -6.24 11.89 2.41
CA LYS A 74 -7.20 11.40 3.42
C LYS A 74 -7.55 9.91 3.32
N ALA A 75 -6.87 9.12 2.48
CA ALA A 75 -7.10 7.68 2.38
C ALA A 75 -6.92 7.00 3.74
N LEU A 76 -7.85 6.10 4.08
CA LEU A 76 -7.75 5.27 5.28
C LEU A 76 -6.81 4.09 4.98
N ILE A 77 -5.68 4.05 5.67
CA ILE A 77 -4.63 3.06 5.45
C ILE A 77 -4.22 2.49 6.81
N GLY A 78 -4.28 1.18 6.96
CA GLY A 78 -3.89 0.54 8.22
C GLY A 78 -4.21 -0.94 8.26
N PHE A 79 -3.82 -1.62 9.33
CA PHE A 79 -4.13 -3.06 9.49
C PHE A 79 -5.49 -3.25 10.14
N ALA A 80 -5.61 -3.01 11.44
CA ALA A 80 -6.89 -3.07 12.14
C ALA A 80 -7.65 -1.75 11.99
N GLY A 81 -8.98 -1.83 11.90
CA GLY A 81 -9.81 -0.62 11.83
C GLY A 81 -9.69 0.24 13.10
N PRO A 82 -9.82 1.58 13.01
CA PRO A 82 -9.67 2.48 14.15
C PRO A 82 -10.57 2.13 15.36
N ARG A 83 -11.80 1.68 15.10
CA ARG A 83 -12.74 1.25 16.15
C ARG A 83 -12.23 0.03 16.92
N VAL A 84 -11.65 -0.94 16.21
CA VAL A 84 -11.11 -2.15 16.82
C VAL A 84 -9.93 -1.79 17.71
N ILE A 85 -9.05 -0.93 17.23
CA ILE A 85 -7.89 -0.47 17.98
C ILE A 85 -8.33 0.29 19.24
N ALA A 86 -9.17 1.31 19.09
CA ALA A 86 -9.66 2.10 20.23
C ALA A 86 -10.32 1.24 21.32
N ASN A 87 -11.15 0.27 20.91
CA ASN A 87 -11.80 -0.66 21.85
C ASN A 87 -10.82 -1.61 22.53
N THR A 88 -9.75 -2.00 21.84
CA THR A 88 -8.75 -2.95 22.37
C THR A 88 -7.82 -2.27 23.37
N ILE A 89 -7.31 -1.08 23.03
CA ILE A 89 -6.38 -0.35 23.91
C ILE A 89 -7.09 0.55 24.92
N LYS A 90 -8.42 0.74 24.78
CA LYS A 90 -9.26 1.59 25.64
C LYS A 90 -8.72 3.03 25.77
N ALA A 91 -8.20 3.57 24.68
CA ALA A 91 -7.65 4.91 24.60
C ALA A 91 -8.19 5.65 23.37
N GLU A 92 -8.23 6.96 23.47
CA GLU A 92 -8.51 7.82 22.32
C GLU A 92 -7.34 7.79 21.33
N LEU A 93 -7.69 7.70 20.05
CA LEU A 93 -6.69 7.69 18.98
C LEU A 93 -6.34 9.15 18.60
N PRO A 94 -5.10 9.41 18.21
CA PRO A 94 -4.70 10.74 17.73
C PRO A 94 -5.57 11.20 16.55
N GLU A 95 -5.72 12.50 16.41
CA GLU A 95 -6.40 13.09 15.26
C GLU A 95 -5.73 12.64 13.95
N GLY A 96 -6.54 12.30 12.96
CA GLY A 96 -6.06 11.81 11.67
C GLY A 96 -5.44 10.42 11.69
N PHE A 97 -5.54 9.67 12.80
CA PHE A 97 -4.98 8.33 12.91
C PHE A 97 -5.36 7.44 11.73
N GLN A 98 -4.38 6.75 11.15
CA GLN A 98 -4.50 5.92 9.94
C GLN A 98 -4.92 6.67 8.66
N ARG A 99 -4.87 7.99 8.63
CA ARG A 99 -5.01 8.75 7.38
C ARG A 99 -3.67 8.87 6.66
N ALA A 100 -3.73 9.05 5.35
CA ALA A 100 -2.53 9.14 4.50
C ALA A 100 -1.51 10.15 5.05
N GLU A 101 -1.97 11.34 5.46
CA GLU A 101 -1.15 12.42 6.02
C GLU A 101 -0.46 12.00 7.33
N PHE A 102 -1.18 11.30 8.19
CA PHE A 102 -0.61 10.77 9.43
C PHE A 102 0.49 9.75 9.14
N LEU A 103 0.26 8.86 8.17
CA LEU A 103 1.24 7.84 7.77
C LEU A 103 2.45 8.44 7.06
N GLN A 104 2.26 9.47 6.26
CA GLN A 104 3.37 10.21 5.66
C GLN A 104 4.26 10.83 6.73
N ASN A 105 3.67 11.49 7.74
CA ASN A 105 4.40 12.05 8.87
C ASN A 105 5.15 10.99 9.70
N LYS A 106 4.72 9.72 9.63
CA LYS A 106 5.37 8.59 10.29
C LYS A 106 6.35 7.82 9.39
N GLY A 107 6.52 8.23 8.14
CA GLY A 107 7.45 7.62 7.20
C GLY A 107 6.96 6.33 6.54
N PHE A 108 5.65 6.05 6.56
CA PHE A 108 5.05 4.89 5.90
C PHE A 108 4.57 5.18 4.47
N VAL A 109 4.38 6.44 4.13
CA VAL A 109 3.95 6.90 2.81
C VAL A 109 4.95 7.95 2.34
N ASP A 110 5.47 7.79 1.12
CA ASP A 110 6.47 8.69 0.56
C ASP A 110 5.84 9.98 0.05
N MET A 111 4.69 9.87 -0.61
CA MET A 111 4.02 11.04 -1.18
C MET A 111 2.50 10.89 -1.20
N ILE A 112 1.82 12.03 -1.02
CA ILE A 112 0.37 12.14 -1.15
C ILE A 112 0.06 12.90 -2.42
N VAL A 113 -0.73 12.29 -3.30
CA VAL A 113 -1.01 12.82 -4.64
C VAL A 113 -2.51 12.79 -4.91
N PRO A 114 -3.13 13.95 -5.23
CA PRO A 114 -4.52 14.01 -5.67
C PRO A 114 -4.76 13.16 -6.92
N ARG A 115 -5.93 12.52 -7.03
CA ARG A 115 -6.24 11.59 -8.11
C ARG A 115 -6.01 12.16 -9.51
N HIS A 116 -6.31 13.41 -9.74
CA HIS A 116 -6.14 14.06 -11.05
C HIS A 116 -4.68 14.28 -11.45
N GLU A 117 -3.75 14.22 -10.49
CA GLU A 117 -2.31 14.38 -10.71
C GLU A 117 -1.57 13.04 -10.79
N LEU A 118 -2.21 11.93 -10.41
CA LEU A 118 -1.57 10.62 -10.32
C LEU A 118 -0.85 10.21 -11.61
N ARG A 119 -1.49 10.44 -12.77
CA ARG A 119 -0.90 10.05 -14.05
C ARG A 119 0.42 10.77 -14.32
N SER A 120 0.46 12.07 -14.09
CA SER A 120 1.67 12.89 -14.32
C SER A 120 2.77 12.55 -13.33
N GLU A 121 2.41 12.35 -12.06
CA GLU A 121 3.39 12.00 -11.02
C GLU A 121 3.98 10.59 -11.23
N ILE A 122 3.15 9.60 -11.56
CA ILE A 122 3.63 8.25 -11.87
C ILE A 122 4.55 8.26 -13.09
N ALA A 123 4.17 8.97 -14.16
CA ALA A 123 5.02 9.10 -15.34
C ALA A 123 6.38 9.73 -14.98
N ARG A 124 6.37 10.82 -14.22
CA ARG A 124 7.58 11.50 -13.74
C ARG A 124 8.49 10.58 -12.91
N LEU A 125 7.90 9.77 -12.02
CA LEU A 125 8.66 8.81 -11.21
C LEU A 125 9.31 7.74 -12.08
N ILE A 126 8.59 7.20 -13.05
CA ILE A 126 9.11 6.19 -13.98
C ILE A 126 10.26 6.78 -14.81
N ASP A 127 10.08 7.98 -15.37
CA ASP A 127 11.11 8.65 -16.15
C ASP A 127 12.37 8.92 -15.32
N TYR A 128 12.20 9.23 -14.03
CA TYR A 128 13.32 9.52 -13.13
C TYR A 128 14.09 8.26 -12.66
N THR A 129 13.37 7.16 -12.46
CA THR A 129 13.95 5.94 -11.85
C THR A 129 14.40 4.90 -12.88
N MET A 130 13.89 4.96 -14.10
CA MET A 130 14.19 3.99 -15.17
C MET A 130 14.95 4.61 -16.35
N ALA A 131 15.48 5.83 -16.21
CA ALA A 131 16.25 6.52 -17.23
C ALA A 131 17.63 5.88 -17.47
#